data_67211d2907a4c8e771d36f158d9a2048
#
_entry.id   67211d2907a4c8e771d36f158d9a2048
#
_cell.length_a   1.000
_cell.length_b   1.000
_cell.length_c   1.000
_cell.angle_alpha   90.00
_cell.angle_beta   90.00
_cell.angle_gamma   90.00
#
_symmetry.space_group_name_H-M   'P 1'
#
loop_
_entity.id
_entity.type
_entity.pdbx_description
1 polymer ?
#
loop_
_entity_poly.entity_id
_entity_poly.type
_entity_poly.pdbx_seq_one_letter_code
_entity_poly.pdbx_strand_id
1 'polypeptide(L)'
;MQESRDSSHNKKAPGVLLLALLALGLSGCGYNTMVSMKEQVQSAWAQVENQLQRRNDLIPNLVETTKGYAAHEKEIFESVANARSKLIGAGTRGDKIEAANEVSSALSRLLALSERYPDLKADKQFARLSDELAGTENRIATERRRYNEAVQAYNTYVKSFPAVLTSGWFGFEPEKYFEVPKEAQQVPQVKF
;
A
#
# COMPACT_ATOMS: atom_id res chain seq x y z
N MET A 1 23.69 -68.55 -41.06
CA MET A 1 24.20 -67.39 -40.33
C MET A 1 23.15 -66.34 -40.41
N GLN A 2 22.32 -66.26 -39.37
CA GLN A 2 21.06 -65.47 -39.38
C GLN A 2 21.19 -64.43 -38.30
N GLU A 3 21.30 -63.16 -38.72
CA GLU A 3 21.50 -62.02 -37.89
C GLU A 3 20.10 -61.46 -37.46
N SER A 4 19.75 -61.68 -36.21
CA SER A 4 18.54 -61.22 -35.60
C SER A 4 18.71 -59.74 -35.25
N ARG A 5 18.05 -58.83 -36.01
CA ARG A 5 17.91 -57.42 -35.66
C ARG A 5 16.92 -57.26 -34.51
N ASP A 6 17.47 -56.93 -33.35
CA ASP A 6 16.75 -56.58 -32.17
C ASP A 6 16.18 -55.15 -32.34
N SER A 7 14.90 -55.06 -32.62
CA SER A 7 14.17 -53.77 -32.72
C SER A 7 13.54 -53.44 -31.37
N SER A 8 14.37 -52.98 -30.45
CA SER A 8 13.92 -52.38 -29.20
C SER A 8 13.27 -51.01 -29.49
N HIS A 9 12.02 -51.00 -29.95
CA HIS A 9 11.22 -49.77 -30.09
C HIS A 9 10.99 -49.16 -28.73
N ASN A 10 11.63 -48.00 -28.54
CA ASN A 10 11.54 -47.11 -27.40
C ASN A 10 10.06 -46.67 -27.11
N LYS A 11 9.31 -47.49 -26.35
CA LYS A 11 7.91 -47.25 -25.95
C LYS A 11 7.76 -46.17 -24.88
N LYS A 12 8.83 -45.46 -24.48
CA LYS A 12 8.82 -44.43 -23.43
C LYS A 12 8.53 -43.01 -23.94
N ALA A 13 8.61 -42.79 -25.26
CA ALA A 13 8.44 -41.47 -25.88
C ALA A 13 7.05 -40.83 -25.71
N PRO A 14 5.90 -41.54 -25.85
CA PRO A 14 4.60 -40.91 -25.76
C PRO A 14 4.25 -40.47 -24.32
N GLY A 15 4.69 -41.20 -23.30
CA GLY A 15 4.43 -40.84 -21.90
C GLY A 15 5.18 -39.59 -21.42
N VAL A 16 6.42 -39.43 -21.88
CA VAL A 16 7.23 -38.24 -21.55
C VAL A 16 6.67 -36.99 -22.24
N LEU A 17 6.20 -37.11 -23.47
CA LEU A 17 5.56 -36.02 -24.21
C LEU A 17 4.23 -35.58 -23.56
N LEU A 18 3.42 -36.53 -23.10
CA LEU A 18 2.17 -36.27 -22.41
C LEU A 18 2.39 -35.55 -21.06
N LEU A 19 3.40 -35.99 -20.28
CA LEU A 19 3.81 -35.34 -19.03
C LEU A 19 4.36 -33.94 -19.27
N ALA A 20 5.13 -33.72 -20.32
CA ALA A 20 5.61 -32.39 -20.68
C ALA A 20 4.48 -31.42 -21.09
N LEU A 21 3.49 -31.88 -21.86
CA LEU A 21 2.32 -31.11 -22.25
C LEU A 21 1.40 -30.80 -21.05
N LEU A 22 1.25 -31.75 -20.11
CA LEU A 22 0.51 -31.52 -18.87
C LEU A 22 1.19 -30.47 -17.96
N ALA A 23 2.53 -30.53 -17.87
CA ALA A 23 3.33 -29.58 -17.12
C ALA A 23 3.27 -28.16 -17.72
N LEU A 24 3.28 -28.03 -19.05
CA LEU A 24 3.10 -26.75 -19.75
C LEU A 24 1.69 -26.16 -19.54
N GLY A 25 0.64 -26.99 -19.55
CA GLY A 25 -0.73 -26.54 -19.32
C GLY A 25 -0.97 -26.00 -17.90
N LEU A 26 -0.38 -26.65 -16.89
CA LEU A 26 -0.43 -26.23 -15.50
C LEU A 26 0.34 -24.91 -15.24
N SER A 27 1.41 -24.66 -15.97
CA SER A 27 2.23 -23.44 -15.82
C SER A 27 1.51 -22.18 -16.29
N GLY A 28 0.69 -22.24 -17.35
CA GLY A 28 -0.03 -21.10 -17.90
C GLY A 28 -1.11 -20.56 -16.96
N CYS A 29 -1.79 -21.44 -16.23
CA CYS A 29 -2.84 -21.05 -15.28
C CYS A 29 -2.27 -20.29 -14.07
N GLY A 30 -1.10 -20.70 -13.57
CA GLY A 30 -0.44 -20.06 -12.43
C GLY A 30 0.10 -18.66 -12.75
N TYR A 31 0.68 -18.47 -13.94
CA TYR A 31 1.16 -17.16 -14.39
C TYR A 31 0.04 -16.12 -14.49
N ASN A 32 -1.04 -16.46 -15.18
CA ASN A 32 -2.18 -15.54 -15.34
C ASN A 32 -2.80 -15.15 -13.99
N THR A 33 -2.84 -16.07 -13.03
CA THR A 33 -3.31 -15.79 -11.66
C THR A 33 -2.38 -14.81 -10.95
N MET A 34 -1.05 -14.99 -11.04
CA MET A 34 -0.08 -14.03 -10.46
C MET A 34 -0.21 -12.64 -11.07
N VAL A 35 -0.35 -12.54 -12.41
CA VAL A 35 -0.61 -11.27 -13.10
C VAL A 35 -1.88 -10.62 -12.58
N SER A 36 -2.99 -11.36 -12.55
CA SER A 36 -4.29 -10.83 -12.09
C SER A 36 -4.23 -10.32 -10.65
N MET A 37 -3.58 -11.07 -9.74
CA MET A 37 -3.43 -10.65 -8.34
C MET A 37 -2.50 -9.44 -8.21
N LYS A 38 -1.43 -9.35 -9.00
CA LYS A 38 -0.54 -8.19 -9.02
C LYS A 38 -1.27 -6.93 -9.49
N GLU A 39 -2.11 -7.05 -10.52
CA GLU A 39 -2.97 -5.96 -10.99
C GLU A 39 -3.99 -5.53 -9.93
N GLN A 40 -4.55 -6.46 -9.15
CA GLN A 40 -5.42 -6.12 -8.02
C GLN A 40 -4.68 -5.32 -6.94
N VAL A 41 -3.44 -5.69 -6.62
CA VAL A 41 -2.58 -4.93 -5.69
C VAL A 41 -2.33 -3.52 -6.23
N GLN A 42 -2.02 -3.38 -7.53
CA GLN A 42 -1.79 -2.07 -8.14
C GLN A 42 -3.06 -1.21 -8.14
N SER A 43 -4.21 -1.79 -8.48
CA SER A 43 -5.50 -1.11 -8.44
C SER A 43 -5.87 -0.65 -7.04
N ALA A 44 -5.69 -1.50 -6.03
CA ALA A 44 -5.93 -1.13 -4.63
C ALA A 44 -4.97 -0.02 -4.16
N TRP A 45 -3.71 -0.06 -4.59
CA TRP A 45 -2.74 1.00 -4.31
C TRP A 45 -3.15 2.34 -4.93
N ALA A 46 -3.63 2.34 -6.17
CA ALA A 46 -4.11 3.56 -6.84
C ALA A 46 -5.26 4.23 -6.06
N GLN A 47 -6.15 3.45 -5.42
CA GLN A 47 -7.19 4.01 -4.55
C GLN A 47 -6.61 4.66 -3.29
N VAL A 48 -5.57 4.07 -2.69
CA VAL A 48 -4.83 4.70 -1.59
C VAL A 48 -4.23 6.03 -2.04
N GLU A 49 -3.52 6.05 -3.18
CA GLU A 49 -2.90 7.27 -3.73
C GLU A 49 -3.92 8.38 -3.98
N ASN A 50 -5.09 8.05 -4.53
CA ASN A 50 -6.17 9.02 -4.73
C ASN A 50 -6.61 9.69 -3.42
N GLN A 51 -6.71 8.93 -2.33
CA GLN A 51 -7.08 9.50 -1.03
C GLN A 51 -5.92 10.29 -0.40
N LEU A 52 -4.68 9.85 -0.55
CA LEU A 52 -3.50 10.59 -0.12
C LEU A 52 -3.39 11.93 -0.85
N GLN A 53 -3.63 11.94 -2.16
CA GLN A 53 -3.65 13.16 -2.97
C GLN A 53 -4.74 14.12 -2.47
N ARG A 54 -5.98 13.65 -2.29
CA ARG A 54 -7.07 14.48 -1.77
C ARG A 54 -6.74 15.10 -0.42
N ARG A 55 -6.14 14.32 0.50
CA ARG A 55 -5.68 14.86 1.79
C ARG A 55 -4.62 15.93 1.60
N ASN A 56 -3.67 15.70 0.72
CA ASN A 56 -2.57 16.61 0.43
C ASN A 56 -3.05 17.95 -0.13
N ASP A 57 -4.14 17.95 -0.89
CA ASP A 57 -4.74 19.16 -1.47
C ASP A 57 -5.48 20.01 -0.43
N LEU A 58 -5.93 19.43 0.68
CA LEU A 58 -6.57 20.16 1.79
C LEU A 58 -5.56 20.87 2.71
N ILE A 59 -4.32 20.39 2.78
CA ILE A 59 -3.31 20.87 3.72
C ILE A 59 -3.01 22.36 3.58
N PRO A 60 -2.78 22.94 2.37
CA PRO A 60 -2.46 24.36 2.23
C PRO A 60 -3.56 25.26 2.82
N ASN A 61 -4.82 24.94 2.57
CA ASN A 61 -5.95 25.71 3.06
C ASN A 61 -6.05 25.64 4.60
N LEU A 62 -5.81 24.46 5.18
CA LEU A 62 -5.81 24.29 6.63
C LEU A 62 -4.66 25.10 7.27
N VAL A 63 -3.45 25.04 6.70
CA VAL A 63 -2.29 25.81 7.18
C VAL A 63 -2.56 27.29 7.13
N GLU A 64 -3.09 27.83 6.02
CA GLU A 64 -3.42 29.25 5.89
C GLU A 64 -4.48 29.71 6.91
N THR A 65 -5.56 28.93 7.07
CA THR A 65 -6.59 29.22 8.08
C THR A 65 -6.00 29.22 9.48
N THR A 66 -5.16 28.25 9.81
CA THR A 66 -4.55 28.12 11.14
C THR A 66 -3.56 29.25 11.42
N LYS A 67 -2.74 29.65 10.43
CA LYS A 67 -1.76 30.77 10.57
C LYS A 67 -2.43 32.08 10.98
N GLY A 68 -3.67 32.33 10.56
CA GLY A 68 -4.40 33.53 10.96
C GLY A 68 -4.60 33.67 12.48
N TYR A 69 -4.61 32.54 13.19
CA TYR A 69 -4.85 32.49 14.65
C TYR A 69 -3.62 32.11 15.46
N ALA A 70 -2.70 31.34 14.88
CA ALA A 70 -1.58 30.72 15.58
C ALA A 70 -0.22 30.99 14.88
N ALA A 71 0.01 32.23 14.42
CA ALA A 71 1.19 32.62 13.64
C ALA A 71 2.57 32.32 14.31
N HIS A 72 2.58 32.17 15.63
CA HIS A 72 3.81 31.88 16.40
C HIS A 72 4.22 30.39 16.37
N GLU A 73 3.36 29.47 15.90
CA GLU A 73 3.58 28.02 15.89
C GLU A 73 4.39 27.55 14.66
N LYS A 74 5.50 28.25 14.37
CA LYS A 74 6.31 28.05 13.15
C LYS A 74 6.76 26.60 12.95
N GLU A 75 7.22 25.94 14.03
CA GLU A 75 7.71 24.55 13.98
C GLU A 75 6.64 23.56 13.50
N ILE A 76 5.37 23.78 13.90
CA ILE A 76 4.26 22.92 13.47
C ILE A 76 4.02 23.11 11.97
N PHE A 77 3.98 24.35 11.48
CA PHE A 77 3.81 24.62 10.05
C PHE A 77 4.96 24.09 9.20
N GLU A 78 6.20 24.25 9.66
CA GLU A 78 7.37 23.69 8.98
C GLU A 78 7.32 22.16 8.95
N SER A 79 6.92 21.53 10.05
CA SER A 79 6.74 20.08 10.11
C SER A 79 5.72 19.58 9.10
N VAL A 80 4.57 20.27 8.97
CA VAL A 80 3.54 19.91 7.97
C VAL A 80 4.05 20.13 6.54
N ALA A 81 4.75 21.25 6.28
CA ALA A 81 5.32 21.55 4.97
C ALA A 81 6.36 20.51 4.56
N ASN A 82 7.24 20.12 5.48
CA ASN A 82 8.29 19.13 5.24
C ASN A 82 7.69 17.73 4.97
N ALA A 83 6.74 17.29 5.80
CA ALA A 83 6.07 16.01 5.61
C ALA A 83 5.31 15.95 4.27
N ARG A 84 4.64 17.06 3.90
CA ARG A 84 3.97 17.20 2.60
C ARG A 84 4.96 17.11 1.43
N SER A 85 6.09 17.80 1.54
CA SER A 85 7.15 17.80 0.51
C SER A 85 7.73 16.40 0.31
N LYS A 86 7.98 15.66 1.40
CA LYS A 86 8.43 14.26 1.34
C LYS A 86 7.42 13.37 0.63
N LEU A 87 6.12 13.52 0.93
CA LEU A 87 5.08 12.73 0.28
C LEU A 87 5.01 12.97 -1.23
N ILE A 88 5.15 14.23 -1.66
CA ILE A 88 5.17 14.59 -3.09
C ILE A 88 6.41 14.05 -3.78
N GLY A 89 7.57 14.11 -3.11
CA GLY A 89 8.87 13.66 -3.65
C GLY A 89 9.09 12.15 -3.57
N ALA A 90 8.21 11.41 -2.91
CA ALA A 90 8.37 9.97 -2.71
C ALA A 90 8.29 9.20 -4.03
N GLY A 91 9.36 8.52 -4.40
CA GLY A 91 9.48 7.80 -5.67
C GLY A 91 9.00 6.36 -5.62
N THR A 92 9.10 5.71 -4.45
CA THR A 92 8.68 4.32 -4.27
C THR A 92 7.41 4.22 -3.43
N ARG A 93 6.71 3.09 -3.55
CA ARG A 93 5.52 2.80 -2.72
C ARG A 93 5.88 2.79 -1.23
N GLY A 94 7.04 2.23 -0.87
CA GLY A 94 7.53 2.22 0.51
C GLY A 94 7.74 3.63 1.06
N ASP A 95 8.40 4.52 0.30
CA ASP A 95 8.64 5.90 0.69
C ASP A 95 7.33 6.69 0.84
N LYS A 96 6.33 6.42 -0.04
CA LYS A 96 5.00 7.03 0.05
C LYS A 96 4.26 6.61 1.33
N ILE A 97 4.39 5.35 1.73
CA ILE A 97 3.79 4.84 2.97
C ILE A 97 4.40 5.55 4.18
N GLU A 98 5.74 5.66 4.23
CA GLU A 98 6.44 6.33 5.32
C GLU A 98 6.07 7.83 5.38
N ALA A 99 6.15 8.52 4.26
CA ALA A 99 5.79 9.93 4.16
C ALA A 99 4.31 10.20 4.50
N ALA A 100 3.40 9.30 4.12
CA ALA A 100 1.98 9.41 4.49
C ALA A 100 1.76 9.30 6.00
N ASN A 101 2.52 8.48 6.70
CA ASN A 101 2.50 8.38 8.16
C ASN A 101 3.07 9.66 8.82
N GLU A 102 4.15 10.24 8.26
CA GLU A 102 4.68 11.53 8.73
C GLU A 102 3.65 12.65 8.57
N VAL A 103 2.95 12.71 7.44
CA VAL A 103 1.86 13.68 7.21
C VAL A 103 0.75 13.51 8.24
N SER A 104 0.32 12.28 8.54
CA SER A 104 -0.72 12.03 9.57
C SER A 104 -0.27 12.53 10.95
N SER A 105 0.98 12.29 11.33
CA SER A 105 1.55 12.78 12.60
C SER A 105 1.63 14.31 12.66
N ALA A 106 2.09 14.95 11.58
CA ALA A 106 2.18 16.41 11.50
C ALA A 106 0.80 17.09 11.54
N LEU A 107 -0.20 16.53 10.82
CA LEU A 107 -1.57 17.01 10.84
C LEU A 107 -2.24 16.87 12.21
N SER A 108 -2.00 15.78 12.92
CA SER A 108 -2.51 15.61 14.29
C SER A 108 -2.02 16.72 15.21
N ARG A 109 -0.75 17.12 15.11
CA ARG A 109 -0.18 18.25 15.87
C ARG A 109 -0.79 19.59 15.46
N LEU A 110 -1.02 19.79 14.15
CA LEU A 110 -1.66 21.01 13.65
C LEU A 110 -3.11 21.15 14.16
N LEU A 111 -3.88 20.08 14.09
CA LEU A 111 -5.28 20.07 14.56
C LEU A 111 -5.39 20.29 16.07
N ALA A 112 -4.41 19.78 16.85
CA ALA A 112 -4.35 19.98 18.29
C ALA A 112 -4.16 21.46 18.70
N LEU A 113 -3.77 22.36 17.77
CA LEU A 113 -3.72 23.81 18.04
C LEU A 113 -5.08 24.37 18.42
N SER A 114 -6.17 23.84 17.88
CA SER A 114 -7.52 24.29 18.20
C SER A 114 -7.85 24.20 19.70
N GLU A 115 -7.21 23.32 20.44
CA GLU A 115 -7.40 23.22 21.89
C GLU A 115 -6.72 24.36 22.67
N ARG A 116 -5.69 24.98 22.09
CA ARG A 116 -4.97 26.13 22.67
C ARG A 116 -5.48 27.48 22.16
N TYR A 117 -6.14 27.49 21.01
CA TYR A 117 -6.63 28.69 20.34
C TYR A 117 -8.16 28.62 20.16
N PRO A 118 -8.95 29.12 21.14
CA PRO A 118 -10.43 29.03 21.10
C PRO A 118 -11.05 29.69 19.86
N ASP A 119 -10.47 30.81 19.40
CA ASP A 119 -10.93 31.51 18.20
C ASP A 119 -10.75 30.68 16.93
N LEU A 120 -9.66 29.93 16.82
CA LEU A 120 -9.44 28.96 15.75
C LEU A 120 -10.47 27.82 15.81
N LYS A 121 -10.77 27.31 17.02
CA LYS A 121 -11.79 26.29 17.22
C LYS A 121 -13.19 26.75 16.80
N ALA A 122 -13.49 28.03 16.95
CA ALA A 122 -14.74 28.65 16.56
C ALA A 122 -14.82 29.01 15.07
N ASP A 123 -13.70 28.96 14.34
CA ASP A 123 -13.65 29.30 12.93
C ASP A 123 -14.34 28.24 12.08
N LYS A 124 -15.33 28.66 11.28
CA LYS A 124 -16.16 27.76 10.46
C LYS A 124 -15.37 27.09 9.33
N GLN A 125 -14.37 27.77 8.78
CA GLN A 125 -13.54 27.21 7.71
C GLN A 125 -12.59 26.15 8.27
N PHE A 126 -11.97 26.40 9.43
CA PHE A 126 -11.16 25.42 10.14
C PHE A 126 -11.99 24.18 10.49
N ALA A 127 -13.18 24.34 11.06
CA ALA A 127 -14.06 23.21 11.39
C ALA A 127 -14.38 22.37 10.15
N ARG A 128 -14.80 23.01 9.04
CA ARG A 128 -15.09 22.30 7.79
C ARG A 128 -13.89 21.55 7.25
N LEU A 129 -12.69 22.18 7.21
CA LEU A 129 -11.47 21.54 6.72
C LEU A 129 -11.04 20.37 7.62
N SER A 130 -11.21 20.50 8.92
CA SER A 130 -10.95 19.44 9.90
C SER A 130 -11.87 18.24 9.68
N ASP A 131 -13.16 18.47 9.45
CA ASP A 131 -14.14 17.42 9.13
C ASP A 131 -13.83 16.72 7.80
N GLU A 132 -13.45 17.48 6.77
CA GLU A 132 -13.03 16.92 5.48
C GLU A 132 -11.76 16.07 5.62
N LEU A 133 -10.79 16.51 6.42
CA LEU A 133 -9.58 15.76 6.71
C LEU A 133 -9.88 14.47 7.48
N ALA A 134 -10.73 14.53 8.51
CA ALA A 134 -11.17 13.35 9.25
C ALA A 134 -11.89 12.34 8.32
N GLY A 135 -12.75 12.83 7.45
CA GLY A 135 -13.40 12.02 6.42
C GLY A 135 -12.41 11.37 5.45
N THR A 136 -11.37 12.10 5.05
CA THR A 136 -10.32 11.58 4.18
C THR A 136 -9.47 10.53 4.89
N GLU A 137 -9.12 10.73 6.17
CA GLU A 137 -8.36 9.76 6.97
C GLU A 137 -9.11 8.43 7.11
N ASN A 138 -10.43 8.48 7.35
CA ASN A 138 -11.28 7.29 7.39
C ASN A 138 -11.29 6.53 6.05
N ARG A 139 -11.28 7.26 4.92
CA ARG A 139 -11.18 6.65 3.59
C ARG A 139 -9.80 6.05 3.37
N ILE A 140 -8.71 6.75 3.73
CA ILE A 140 -7.35 6.22 3.68
C ILE A 140 -7.26 4.93 4.49
N ALA A 141 -7.80 4.88 5.70
CA ALA A 141 -7.81 3.68 6.54
C ALA A 141 -8.56 2.52 5.87
N THR A 142 -9.66 2.80 5.18
CA THR A 142 -10.44 1.80 4.43
C THR A 142 -9.65 1.28 3.22
N GLU A 143 -9.09 2.17 2.40
CA GLU A 143 -8.34 1.76 1.21
C GLU A 143 -7.02 1.07 1.58
N ARG A 144 -6.39 1.46 2.68
CA ARG A 144 -5.23 0.78 3.26
C ARG A 144 -5.52 -0.66 3.65
N ARG A 145 -6.69 -0.92 4.25
CA ARG A 145 -7.13 -2.28 4.56
C ARG A 145 -7.32 -3.10 3.29
N ARG A 146 -8.01 -2.55 2.28
CA ARG A 146 -8.21 -3.22 0.98
C ARG A 146 -6.91 -3.54 0.28
N TYR A 147 -5.97 -2.59 0.29
CA TYR A 147 -4.62 -2.80 -0.23
C TYR A 147 -3.90 -3.94 0.50
N ASN A 148 -3.93 -3.96 1.82
CA ASN A 148 -3.28 -5.01 2.60
C ASN A 148 -3.92 -6.38 2.38
N GLU A 149 -5.24 -6.46 2.20
CA GLU A 149 -5.95 -7.69 1.83
C GLU A 149 -5.50 -8.21 0.44
N ALA A 150 -5.37 -7.33 -0.55
CA ALA A 150 -4.86 -7.68 -1.87
C ALA A 150 -3.39 -8.13 -1.81
N VAL A 151 -2.54 -7.44 -1.06
CA VAL A 151 -1.13 -7.82 -0.82
C VAL A 151 -1.05 -9.17 -0.13
N GLN A 152 -1.89 -9.43 0.87
CA GLN A 152 -1.92 -10.72 1.56
C GLN A 152 -2.27 -11.86 0.61
N ALA A 153 -3.33 -11.70 -0.19
CA ALA A 153 -3.74 -12.70 -1.16
C ALA A 153 -2.62 -12.98 -2.17
N TYR A 154 -2.04 -11.93 -2.75
CA TYR A 154 -0.91 -12.03 -3.69
C TYR A 154 0.31 -12.69 -3.06
N ASN A 155 0.76 -12.22 -1.91
CA ASN A 155 1.94 -12.75 -1.22
C ASN A 155 1.76 -14.22 -0.82
N THR A 156 0.55 -14.60 -0.38
CA THR A 156 0.22 -15.98 -0.08
C THR A 156 0.32 -16.84 -1.33
N TYR A 157 -0.24 -16.39 -2.45
CA TYR A 157 -0.23 -17.13 -3.69
C TYR A 157 1.21 -17.37 -4.22
N VAL A 158 2.03 -16.31 -4.33
CA VAL A 158 3.40 -16.41 -4.85
C VAL A 158 4.33 -17.25 -3.98
N LYS A 159 4.02 -17.37 -2.68
CA LYS A 159 4.76 -18.21 -1.71
C LYS A 159 4.24 -19.64 -1.61
N SER A 160 3.06 -19.92 -2.17
CA SER A 160 2.43 -21.26 -2.11
C SER A 160 2.87 -22.15 -3.26
N PHE A 161 2.90 -23.47 -3.04
CA PHE A 161 3.10 -24.46 -4.12
C PHE A 161 1.84 -24.54 -5.00
N PRO A 162 1.99 -24.65 -6.35
CA PRO A 162 3.23 -24.75 -7.14
C PRO A 162 3.82 -23.37 -7.55
N ALA A 163 3.13 -22.25 -7.32
CA ALA A 163 3.50 -20.91 -7.80
C ALA A 163 4.92 -20.49 -7.34
N VAL A 164 5.32 -20.87 -6.12
CA VAL A 164 6.64 -20.57 -5.55
C VAL A 164 7.81 -21.04 -6.42
N LEU A 165 7.63 -22.09 -7.21
CA LEU A 165 8.68 -22.64 -8.10
C LEU A 165 8.95 -21.75 -9.31
N THR A 166 7.95 -20.97 -9.73
CA THR A 166 7.97 -20.18 -10.98
C THR A 166 7.93 -18.68 -10.73
N SER A 167 7.40 -18.22 -9.59
CA SER A 167 7.25 -16.79 -9.28
C SER A 167 8.54 -16.01 -9.43
N GLY A 168 9.66 -16.51 -8.89
CA GLY A 168 10.97 -15.86 -8.99
C GLY A 168 11.48 -15.73 -10.43
N TRP A 169 11.24 -16.73 -11.28
CA TRP A 169 11.67 -16.70 -12.68
C TRP A 169 10.92 -15.66 -13.51
N PHE A 170 9.66 -15.42 -13.16
CA PHE A 170 8.81 -14.42 -13.82
C PHE A 170 8.84 -13.05 -13.14
N GLY A 171 9.66 -12.84 -12.11
CA GLY A 171 9.78 -11.55 -11.41
C GLY A 171 8.58 -11.19 -10.53
N PHE A 172 7.85 -12.20 -10.04
CA PHE A 172 6.78 -12.01 -9.06
C PHE A 172 7.34 -12.10 -7.65
N GLU A 173 7.77 -10.94 -7.13
CA GLU A 173 8.25 -10.80 -5.76
C GLU A 173 7.11 -10.40 -4.83
N PRO A 174 7.20 -10.77 -3.53
CA PRO A 174 6.22 -10.32 -2.53
C PRO A 174 6.18 -8.80 -2.40
N GLU A 175 4.98 -8.26 -2.29
CA GLU A 175 4.73 -6.83 -2.10
C GLU A 175 4.72 -6.45 -0.61
N LYS A 176 5.10 -5.21 -0.30
CA LYS A 176 5.12 -4.67 1.06
C LYS A 176 3.72 -4.27 1.51
N TYR A 177 3.40 -4.56 2.78
CA TYR A 177 2.19 -4.08 3.42
C TYR A 177 2.27 -2.58 3.73
N PHE A 178 1.11 -1.95 3.78
CA PHE A 178 0.99 -0.61 4.35
C PHE A 178 0.94 -0.74 5.88
N GLU A 179 2.06 -0.55 6.54
CA GLU A 179 2.18 -0.65 7.99
C GLU A 179 1.93 0.70 8.67
N VAL A 180 1.28 0.66 9.83
CA VAL A 180 1.17 1.80 10.74
C VAL A 180 2.40 1.81 11.64
N PRO A 181 2.99 2.98 11.94
CA PRO A 181 4.08 3.08 12.89
C PRO A 181 3.74 2.39 14.20
N LYS A 182 4.71 1.68 14.80
CA LYS A 182 4.50 0.93 16.04
C LYS A 182 4.09 1.83 17.21
N GLU A 183 4.50 3.10 17.19
CA GLU A 183 4.12 4.09 18.19
C GLU A 183 2.61 4.39 18.20
N ALA A 184 1.95 4.32 17.05
CA ALA A 184 0.50 4.49 16.94
C ALA A 184 -0.30 3.25 17.42
N GLN A 185 0.37 2.12 17.68
CA GLN A 185 -0.24 0.90 18.21
C GLN A 185 -0.25 0.85 19.75
N GLN A 186 0.44 1.77 20.42
CA GLN A 186 0.42 1.84 21.88
C GLN A 186 -0.89 2.49 22.31
N VAL A 187 -1.78 1.67 22.84
CA VAL A 187 -2.99 2.17 23.52
C VAL A 187 -2.55 3.02 24.72
N PRO A 188 -2.97 4.30 24.84
CA PRO A 188 -2.66 5.11 25.98
C PRO A 188 -3.15 4.39 27.26
N GLN A 189 -2.25 4.10 28.20
CA GLN A 189 -2.64 3.57 29.49
C GLN A 189 -3.37 4.71 30.24
N VAL A 190 -4.68 4.64 30.30
CA VAL A 190 -5.48 5.51 31.17
C VAL A 190 -5.22 5.04 32.59
N LYS A 191 -4.44 5.79 33.36
CA LYS A 191 -4.36 5.63 34.83
C LYS A 191 -5.55 6.43 35.41
N PHE A 192 -6.48 5.71 36.00
CA PHE A 192 -7.52 6.27 36.85
C PHE A 192 -6.95 6.65 38.19
#